data_aab5c89cc1f72b94034f1240fbaece43
#
_entry.id   aab5c89cc1f72b94034f1240fbaece43
#
_cell.length_a   1.000
_cell.length_b   1.000
_cell.length_c   1.000
_cell.angle_alpha   90.00
_cell.angle_beta   90.00
_cell.angle_gamma   90.00
#
_symmetry.space_group_name_H-M   'P 1'
#
loop_
_entity.id
_entity.type
_entity.pdbx_description
1 polymer ?
#
loop_
_entity_poly.entity_id
_entity_poly.type
_entity_poly.pdbx_seq_one_letter_code
_entity_poly.pdbx_strand_id
1 'polypeptide(L)'
;MPDCPFCLLEKPRILLENDFAAAISDRFPVAPGHTLVIPKQHVASLFDLPQEEQSALWRLVALVRDKLKIEIAADGFTVGVNDGLAAGQTVMHAHVHVIPRRNGDVADPRGGVRWIIPDKARYWTEGHA
;
A
#
# COMPACT_ATOMS: atom_id res chain seq x y z
N MET A 1 1.47 19.27 9.67
CA MET A 1 2.91 19.03 9.51
C MET A 1 3.38 19.59 8.18
N PRO A 2 4.06 20.75 8.19
CA PRO A 2 4.44 21.40 6.92
C PRO A 2 5.42 20.61 6.07
N ASP A 3 6.21 19.72 6.68
CA ASP A 3 7.18 18.91 5.93
C ASP A 3 6.64 17.56 5.48
N CYS A 4 5.42 17.21 5.85
CA CYS A 4 4.85 15.93 5.49
C CYS A 4 4.27 15.97 4.08
N PRO A 5 4.76 15.15 3.14
CA PRO A 5 4.26 15.16 1.77
C PRO A 5 2.80 14.70 1.67
N PHE A 6 2.32 13.93 2.65
CA PHE A 6 0.93 13.43 2.63
C PHE A 6 -0.05 14.36 3.33
N CYS A 7 0.45 15.31 4.13
CA CYS A 7 -0.39 16.36 4.72
C CYS A 7 -0.63 17.50 3.73
N LEU A 8 0.23 17.68 2.74
CA LEU A 8 0.21 18.80 1.80
C LEU A 8 -0.30 18.42 0.42
N LEU A 9 -1.20 17.42 0.35
CA LEU A 9 -1.73 16.96 -0.93
C LEU A 9 -2.64 17.98 -1.57
N GLU A 10 -2.40 18.25 -2.85
CA GLU A 10 -3.32 19.03 -3.67
C GLU A 10 -4.41 18.10 -4.20
N LYS A 11 -5.62 18.64 -4.32
CA LYS A 11 -6.78 17.88 -4.79
C LYS A 11 -6.56 17.10 -6.08
N PRO A 12 -5.86 17.64 -7.12
CA PRO A 12 -5.62 16.86 -8.35
C PRO A 12 -4.85 15.58 -8.16
N ARG A 13 -4.11 15.42 -7.06
CA ARG A 13 -3.40 14.19 -6.77
C ARG A 13 -4.28 13.10 -6.18
N ILE A 14 -5.45 13.46 -5.68
CA ILE A 14 -6.34 12.51 -5.02
C ILE A 14 -7.15 11.77 -6.08
N LEU A 15 -6.96 10.45 -6.16
CA LEU A 15 -7.66 9.59 -7.10
C LEU A 15 -9.04 9.19 -6.62
N LEU A 16 -9.12 8.84 -5.34
CA LEU A 16 -10.35 8.48 -4.63
C LEU A 16 -10.20 8.93 -3.19
N GLU A 17 -11.31 9.17 -2.51
CA GLU A 17 -11.29 9.48 -1.09
C GLU A 17 -12.62 9.16 -0.43
N ASN A 18 -12.60 9.06 0.88
CA ASN A 18 -13.78 9.09 1.74
C ASN A 18 -13.53 10.13 2.84
N ASP A 19 -14.36 10.15 3.87
CA ASP A 19 -14.24 11.16 4.94
C ASP A 19 -12.91 11.08 5.70
N PHE A 20 -12.28 9.91 5.77
CA PHE A 20 -11.12 9.67 6.63
C PHE A 20 -9.85 9.29 5.89
N ALA A 21 -9.93 8.95 4.62
CA ALA A 21 -8.77 8.46 3.87
C ALA A 21 -8.77 8.95 2.42
N ALA A 22 -7.58 8.96 1.82
CA ALA A 22 -7.40 9.35 0.44
C ALA A 22 -6.45 8.38 -0.27
N ALA A 23 -6.67 8.16 -1.55
CA ALA A 23 -5.82 7.34 -2.41
C ALA A 23 -5.08 8.25 -3.39
N ILE A 24 -3.76 8.04 -3.50
CA ILE A 24 -2.88 8.82 -4.39
C ILE A 24 -1.93 7.87 -5.12
N SER A 25 -1.45 8.30 -6.29
CA SER A 25 -0.38 7.55 -6.96
C SER A 25 0.92 7.70 -6.19
N ASP A 26 1.67 6.60 -6.07
CA ASP A 26 3.03 6.67 -5.53
C ASP A 26 3.91 7.44 -6.52
N ARG A 27 4.75 8.34 -6.02
CA ARG A 27 5.68 9.12 -6.85
C ARG A 27 6.79 8.26 -7.45
N PHE A 28 7.11 7.16 -6.80
CA PHE A 28 8.16 6.25 -7.22
C PHE A 28 7.57 4.85 -7.41
N PRO A 29 6.64 4.71 -8.37
CA PRO A 29 5.89 3.46 -8.51
C PRO A 29 6.80 2.30 -8.86
N VAL A 30 6.59 1.16 -8.18
CA VAL A 30 7.32 -0.07 -8.52
C VAL A 30 6.62 -0.82 -9.65
N ALA A 31 5.38 -0.44 -9.96
CA ALA A 31 4.60 -0.98 -11.07
C ALA A 31 3.59 0.07 -11.53
N PRO A 32 3.14 0.04 -12.79
CA PRO A 32 2.06 0.91 -13.23
C PRO A 32 0.82 0.74 -12.36
N GLY A 33 0.29 1.85 -11.86
CA GLY A 33 -0.87 1.84 -10.98
C GLY A 33 -0.59 1.70 -9.50
N HIS A 34 0.69 1.65 -9.09
CA HIS A 34 1.06 1.61 -7.68
C HIS A 34 0.42 2.79 -6.94
N THR A 35 -0.45 2.51 -6.01
CA THR A 35 -1.27 3.48 -5.30
C THR A 35 -0.99 3.39 -3.80
N LEU A 36 -1.04 4.54 -3.14
CA LEU A 36 -0.99 4.63 -1.68
C LEU A 36 -2.37 5.03 -1.17
N VAL A 37 -2.80 4.39 -0.10
CA VAL A 37 -4.01 4.79 0.63
C VAL A 37 -3.55 5.31 1.99
N ILE A 38 -3.89 6.55 2.28
CA ILE A 38 -3.41 7.26 3.46
C ILE A 38 -4.59 7.77 4.31
N PRO A 39 -4.44 7.80 5.64
CA PRO A 39 -5.42 8.51 6.46
C PRO A 39 -5.27 10.02 6.25
N LYS A 40 -6.37 10.74 6.35
CA LYS A 40 -6.34 12.20 6.30
C LYS A 40 -5.70 12.77 7.57
N GLN A 41 -5.90 12.10 8.70
CA GLN A 41 -5.24 12.45 9.96
C GLN A 41 -3.77 12.06 9.90
N HIS A 42 -2.90 12.97 10.35
CA HIS A 42 -1.46 12.69 10.42
C HIS A 42 -1.16 11.78 11.62
N VAL A 43 -0.88 10.52 11.36
CA VAL A 43 -0.42 9.54 12.34
C VAL A 43 0.69 8.72 11.72
N ALA A 44 1.69 8.34 12.49
CA ALA A 44 2.76 7.48 11.98
C ALA A 44 2.27 6.06 11.73
N SER A 45 1.43 5.53 12.61
CA SER A 45 0.87 4.18 12.51
C SER A 45 -0.64 4.23 12.28
N LEU A 46 -1.13 3.49 11.30
CA LEU A 46 -2.57 3.40 11.07
C LEU A 46 -3.30 2.73 12.23
N PHE A 47 -2.59 1.93 13.03
CA PHE A 47 -3.18 1.25 14.17
C PHE A 47 -3.43 2.18 15.35
N ASP A 48 -2.91 3.40 15.31
CA ASP A 48 -3.21 4.44 16.32
C ASP A 48 -4.46 5.25 15.97
N LEU A 49 -5.08 4.99 14.82
CA LEU A 49 -6.33 5.62 14.45
C LEU A 49 -7.51 5.01 15.22
N PRO A 50 -8.58 5.80 15.46
CA PRO A 50 -9.84 5.22 15.94
C PRO A 50 -10.33 4.11 14.99
N GLN A 51 -11.02 3.11 15.55
CA GLN A 51 -11.48 1.95 14.77
C GLN A 51 -12.29 2.35 13.53
N GLU A 52 -13.14 3.36 13.66
CA GLU A 52 -13.95 3.85 12.53
C GLU A 52 -13.08 4.34 11.38
N GLU A 53 -11.98 5.03 11.68
CA GLU A 53 -11.07 5.56 10.67
C GLU A 53 -10.23 4.44 10.06
N GLN A 54 -9.81 3.45 10.86
CA GLN A 54 -9.14 2.26 10.33
C GLN A 54 -10.06 1.54 9.34
N SER A 55 -11.32 1.34 9.70
CA SER A 55 -12.29 0.69 8.83
C SER A 55 -12.50 1.45 7.53
N ALA A 56 -12.58 2.78 7.59
CA ALA A 56 -12.73 3.61 6.41
C ALA A 56 -11.53 3.51 5.48
N LEU A 57 -10.32 3.44 6.04
CA LEU A 57 -9.09 3.29 5.28
C LEU A 57 -9.07 1.97 4.52
N TRP A 58 -9.41 0.86 5.18
CA TRP A 58 -9.45 -0.45 4.54
C TRP A 58 -10.56 -0.57 3.50
N ARG A 59 -11.71 0.09 3.69
CA ARG A 59 -12.74 0.16 2.65
C ARG A 59 -12.22 0.86 1.41
N LEU A 60 -11.44 1.92 1.58
CA LEU A 60 -10.85 2.62 0.45
C LEU A 60 -9.80 1.75 -0.27
N VAL A 61 -9.01 0.99 0.47
CA VAL A 61 -8.08 0.01 -0.10
C VAL A 61 -8.82 -0.96 -1.03
N ALA A 62 -9.96 -1.48 -0.58
CA ALA A 62 -10.77 -2.38 -1.40
C ALA A 62 -11.26 -1.72 -2.69
N LEU A 63 -11.72 -0.48 -2.59
CA LEU A 63 -12.19 0.27 -3.76
C LEU A 63 -11.06 0.56 -4.75
N VAL A 64 -9.88 0.91 -4.27
CA VAL A 64 -8.70 1.13 -5.11
C VAL A 64 -8.33 -0.15 -5.84
N ARG A 65 -8.29 -1.26 -5.13
CA ARG A 65 -7.99 -2.56 -5.74
C ARG A 65 -8.98 -2.90 -6.85
N ASP A 66 -10.28 -2.72 -6.60
CA ASP A 66 -11.31 -3.01 -7.59
C ASP A 66 -11.20 -2.10 -8.82
N LYS A 67 -10.91 -0.82 -8.60
CA LYS A 67 -10.70 0.16 -9.67
C LYS A 67 -9.52 -0.24 -10.55
N LEU A 68 -8.40 -0.58 -9.94
CA LEU A 68 -7.19 -0.97 -10.67
C LEU A 68 -7.37 -2.29 -11.42
N LYS A 69 -8.12 -3.23 -10.84
CA LYS A 69 -8.42 -4.49 -11.52
C LYS A 69 -9.18 -4.27 -12.84
N ILE A 70 -10.10 -3.31 -12.85
CA ILE A 70 -10.88 -2.98 -14.03
C ILE A 70 -10.07 -2.13 -15.01
N GLU A 71 -9.44 -1.05 -14.54
CA GLU A 71 -8.82 -0.06 -15.41
C GLU A 71 -7.54 -0.53 -16.07
N ILE A 72 -6.73 -1.32 -15.36
CA ILE A 72 -5.44 -1.76 -15.87
C ILE A 72 -5.32 -3.27 -15.98
N ALA A 73 -6.40 -3.99 -15.73
CA ALA A 73 -6.47 -5.44 -15.87
C ALA A 73 -5.34 -6.17 -15.11
N ALA A 74 -5.07 -5.77 -13.88
CA ALA A 74 -4.06 -6.41 -13.05
C ALA A 74 -4.43 -7.87 -12.79
N ASP A 75 -3.43 -8.74 -12.79
CA ASP A 75 -3.61 -10.18 -12.53
C ASP A 75 -3.65 -10.49 -11.04
N GLY A 76 -3.08 -9.63 -10.21
CA GLY A 76 -3.05 -9.77 -8.77
C GLY A 76 -2.61 -8.47 -8.10
N PHE A 77 -2.50 -8.51 -6.79
CA PHE A 77 -2.08 -7.33 -6.01
C PHE A 77 -1.20 -7.76 -4.86
N THR A 78 -0.18 -6.94 -4.58
CA THR A 78 0.52 -6.99 -3.30
C THR A 78 0.06 -5.77 -2.51
N VAL A 79 -0.48 -6.02 -1.33
CA VAL A 79 -1.01 -4.96 -0.45
C VAL A 79 -0.25 -5.06 0.87
N GLY A 80 0.30 -3.94 1.34
CA GLY A 80 1.07 -3.98 2.57
C GLY A 80 1.33 -2.62 3.18
N VAL A 81 1.78 -2.67 4.42
CA VAL A 81 2.08 -1.50 5.25
C VAL A 81 3.45 -1.69 5.86
N ASN A 82 4.27 -0.65 5.84
CA ASN A 82 5.49 -0.60 6.62
C ASN A 82 5.19 0.20 7.89
N ASP A 83 5.04 -0.49 9.00
CA ASP A 83 4.66 0.12 10.27
C ASP A 83 5.89 0.21 11.19
N GLY A 84 6.48 1.39 11.26
CA GLY A 84 7.66 1.67 12.06
C GLY A 84 8.97 1.63 11.27
N LEU A 85 10.01 2.23 11.85
CA LEU A 85 11.34 2.32 11.23
C LEU A 85 11.93 0.95 10.93
N ALA A 86 11.78 -0.01 11.85
CA ALA A 86 12.30 -1.36 11.69
C ALA A 86 11.67 -2.10 10.51
N ALA A 87 10.46 -1.69 10.12
CA ALA A 87 9.76 -2.25 8.96
C ALA A 87 10.02 -1.49 7.67
N GLY A 88 10.86 -0.45 7.71
CA GLY A 88 11.23 0.32 6.53
C GLY A 88 10.38 1.55 6.26
N GLN A 89 9.57 1.97 7.22
CA GLN A 89 8.79 3.19 7.07
C GLN A 89 9.70 4.41 7.02
N THR A 90 9.61 5.20 5.95
CA THR A 90 10.44 6.39 5.75
C THR A 90 9.65 7.69 5.86
N VAL A 91 8.38 7.67 5.54
CA VAL A 91 7.47 8.82 5.73
C VAL A 91 6.61 8.52 6.94
N MET A 92 6.69 9.37 7.97
CA MET A 92 5.98 9.17 9.25
C MET A 92 4.53 9.66 9.19
N HIS A 93 3.87 9.34 8.13
CA HIS A 93 2.44 9.43 7.93
C HIS A 93 2.01 8.09 7.35
N ALA A 94 1.16 7.37 8.06
CA ALA A 94 0.78 6.00 7.70
C ALA A 94 0.30 5.92 6.26
N HIS A 95 0.66 4.84 5.57
CA HIS A 95 0.20 4.60 4.21
C HIS A 95 0.21 3.12 3.89
N VAL A 96 -0.79 2.71 3.13
CA VAL A 96 -0.95 1.33 2.64
C VAL A 96 -0.58 1.33 1.17
N HIS A 97 0.36 0.45 0.80
CA HIS A 97 0.70 0.22 -0.60
C HIS A 97 -0.32 -0.72 -1.24
N VAL A 98 -0.83 -0.34 -2.39
CA VAL A 98 -1.63 -1.21 -3.25
C VAL A 98 -0.88 -1.31 -4.58
N ILE A 99 -0.27 -2.45 -4.81
CA ILE A 99 0.64 -2.65 -5.94
C ILE A 99 0.02 -3.66 -6.91
N PRO A 100 -0.40 -3.20 -8.11
CA PRO A 100 -0.90 -4.12 -9.12
C PRO A 100 0.22 -5.03 -9.61
N ARG A 101 -0.10 -6.32 -9.70
CA ARG A 101 0.84 -7.31 -10.17
C ARG A 101 0.35 -7.91 -11.49
N ARG A 102 1.30 -8.30 -12.32
CA ARG A 102 1.00 -8.94 -13.60
C ARG A 102 1.79 -10.22 -13.72
N ASN A 103 1.20 -11.22 -14.37
CA ASN A 103 1.91 -12.46 -14.66
C ASN A 103 3.20 -12.12 -15.42
N GLY A 104 4.32 -12.62 -14.90
CA GLY A 104 5.63 -12.38 -15.51
C GLY A 104 6.31 -11.07 -15.14
N ASP A 105 5.74 -10.26 -14.23
CA ASP A 105 6.38 -9.01 -13.80
C ASP A 105 7.69 -9.27 -13.02
N VAL A 106 7.79 -10.42 -12.39
CA VAL A 106 9.04 -10.94 -11.82
C VAL A 106 9.18 -12.41 -12.23
N ALA A 107 10.40 -12.96 -12.17
CA ALA A 107 10.65 -14.33 -12.61
C ALA A 107 9.89 -15.36 -11.77
N ASP A 108 9.87 -15.18 -10.44
CA ASP A 108 9.15 -16.07 -9.53
C ASP A 108 8.48 -15.23 -8.44
N PRO A 109 7.16 -15.05 -8.50
CA PRO A 109 6.45 -14.21 -7.53
C PRO A 109 6.15 -14.89 -6.21
N ARG A 110 6.43 -16.19 -6.07
CA ARG A 110 6.09 -16.91 -4.85
C ARG A 110 6.74 -16.29 -3.64
N GLY A 111 6.03 -16.31 -2.54
CA GLY A 111 6.47 -15.73 -1.28
C GLY A 111 6.03 -14.27 -1.08
N GLY A 112 5.88 -13.49 -2.14
CA GLY A 112 5.35 -12.12 -2.07
C GLY A 112 5.95 -11.30 -0.94
N VAL A 113 5.13 -10.97 0.06
CA VAL A 113 5.54 -10.16 1.22
C VAL A 113 6.69 -10.78 2.03
N ARG A 114 6.95 -12.08 1.87
CA ARG A 114 8.05 -12.75 2.58
C ARG A 114 9.43 -12.27 2.11
N TRP A 115 9.50 -11.64 0.94
CA TRP A 115 10.78 -11.15 0.39
C TRP A 115 11.38 -9.99 1.18
N ILE A 116 10.65 -9.48 2.18
CA ILE A 116 11.23 -8.54 3.15
C ILE A 116 12.41 -9.15 3.91
N ILE A 117 12.43 -10.48 4.07
CA ILE A 117 13.56 -11.24 4.62
C ILE A 117 13.96 -12.27 3.55
N PRO A 118 14.86 -11.91 2.63
CA PRO A 118 15.14 -12.74 1.46
C PRO A 118 15.57 -14.18 1.80
N ASP A 119 16.37 -14.34 2.86
CA ASP A 119 16.86 -15.66 3.27
C ASP A 119 15.75 -16.61 3.72
N LYS A 120 14.58 -16.08 4.06
CA LYS A 120 13.45 -16.85 4.55
C LYS A 120 12.26 -16.84 3.58
N ALA A 121 12.39 -16.19 2.45
CA ALA A 121 11.29 -16.05 1.51
C ALA A 121 10.90 -17.36 0.84
N ARG A 122 11.88 -18.20 0.51
CA ARG A 122 11.69 -19.45 -0.27
C ARG A 122 11.39 -20.65 0.61
N TYR A 123 10.33 -20.61 1.39
CA TYR A 123 9.98 -21.72 2.30
C TYR A 123 9.66 -23.03 1.56
N TRP A 124 9.24 -22.97 0.31
CA TRP A 124 8.89 -24.15 -0.49
C TRP A 124 10.11 -24.98 -0.92
N THR A 125 11.30 -24.40 -0.95
CA THR A 125 12.53 -25.11 -1.30
C THR A 125 13.06 -25.95 -0.14
N GLU A 126 12.59 -25.71 1.08
CA GLU A 126 13.02 -26.41 2.29
C GLU A 126 12.01 -27.47 2.75
N GLY A 127 10.98 -27.73 1.94
CA GLY A 127 9.94 -28.69 2.27
C GLY A 127 8.94 -28.21 3.32
N HIS A 128 8.89 -26.92 3.59
CA HIS A 128 7.91 -26.29 4.48
C HIS A 128 6.69 -25.87 3.68
N ALA A 129 5.53 -26.13 4.19
CA ALA A 129 4.29 -25.77 3.53
C ALA A 129 3.78 -24.39 3.96
#